data_b32262262c9bc0d81d4bc5899caa232e
#
_entry.id   b32262262c9bc0d81d4bc5899caa232e
#
_cell.length_a   1.000
_cell.length_b   1.000
_cell.length_c   1.000
_cell.angle_alpha   90.00
_cell.angle_beta   90.00
_cell.angle_gamma   90.00
#
_symmetry.space_group_name_H-M   'P 1'
#
loop_
_entity.id
_entity.type
_entity.pdbx_description
1 polymer ?
#
loop_
_entity_poly.entity_id
_entity_poly.type
_entity_poly.pdbx_seq_one_letter_code
_entity_poly.pdbx_strand_id
1 'polypeptide(L)'
;MCIRDRVEKFCLFFDPWFTLFKFKPKNSDTEYGIGWLPLGGYVKIAGMIDESMDTEQMKQPMQPWEFRAKPAWQRLLIMIGGVLFNFILALFIYSMILFTWGDEYVPVQKAPLGMEFNETAKAIGFRDGDVLISADGVPFERYGGDMLTSVVDARQVTVRRDGQEVSVYIPENFMERLLADSVRFASFRYPYVIDSICANRPAALAGLQAGDSIMQLDGKNIAYFDFKEEMLRRQKADSASHYITLTYARAGVIDTITFATDSIYEIGAVVRTATNQLLPVVKKEYSFLASFPAGAALGVQTLKGYVGQMKYLFSKEGAKQLGGFGTIGSIFPATWDWHQFWYMTAFLSIILAFMNILPIPALDGGHVLFLIYEIVARRKPSDKFMERAQMVGMFLLFGLLLWANFNDILRFLF
;
A
#
# COMPACT_ATOMS: atom_id res chain seq x y z
N MET A 1 -36.63 -17.03 13.35
CA MET A 1 -35.74 -18.14 13.76
C MET A 1 -34.36 -17.56 13.89
N CYS A 2 -33.90 -17.25 15.11
CA CYS A 2 -32.60 -16.59 15.30
C CYS A 2 -31.47 -17.56 15.00
N ILE A 3 -30.63 -17.22 14.02
CA ILE A 3 -29.32 -17.83 13.78
C ILE A 3 -28.39 -17.27 14.88
N ARG A 4 -28.64 -17.62 16.14
CA ARG A 4 -27.86 -17.08 17.25
C ARG A 4 -27.06 -18.24 17.85
N ASP A 5 -25.82 -18.36 17.40
CA ASP A 5 -24.86 -19.20 18.08
C ASP A 5 -24.49 -18.52 19.39
N ARG A 6 -24.22 -19.37 20.40
CA ARG A 6 -23.88 -18.85 21.72
C ARG A 6 -22.40 -18.44 21.73
N VAL A 7 -22.18 -17.17 21.97
CA VAL A 7 -20.84 -16.64 22.22
C VAL A 7 -20.51 -16.89 23.69
N GLU A 8 -19.44 -17.61 23.96
CA GLU A 8 -18.98 -17.89 25.31
C GLU A 8 -18.13 -16.75 25.87
N LYS A 9 -17.20 -16.23 25.05
CA LYS A 9 -16.30 -15.16 25.45
C LYS A 9 -16.12 -14.15 24.35
N PHE A 10 -16.12 -12.88 24.73
CA PHE A 10 -15.77 -11.75 23.86
C PHE A 10 -14.67 -10.96 24.56
N CYS A 11 -13.46 -10.97 24.03
CA CYS A 11 -12.32 -10.22 24.53
C CYS A 11 -11.86 -9.15 23.56
N LEU A 12 -11.73 -7.92 24.05
CA LEU A 12 -11.25 -6.80 23.23
C LEU A 12 -9.76 -6.92 22.90
N PHE A 13 -8.94 -7.41 23.87
CA PHE A 13 -7.54 -7.71 23.67
C PHE A 13 -7.25 -9.17 24.04
N PHE A 14 -6.13 -9.69 23.56
CA PHE A 14 -5.73 -11.07 23.81
C PHE A 14 -5.35 -11.26 25.28
N ASP A 15 -5.77 -12.36 25.91
CA ASP A 15 -5.58 -12.65 27.32
C ASP A 15 -5.01 -14.06 27.58
N PRO A 16 -3.81 -14.40 27.08
CA PRO A 16 -3.28 -15.75 27.08
C PRO A 16 -3.13 -16.36 28.49
N TRP A 17 -2.96 -15.54 29.53
CA TRP A 17 -2.78 -16.02 30.92
C TRP A 17 -3.79 -15.41 31.88
N PHE A 18 -4.16 -14.15 31.72
CA PHE A 18 -5.13 -13.47 32.57
C PHE A 18 -5.84 -12.34 31.83
N THR A 19 -7.06 -12.04 32.27
CA THR A 19 -7.90 -10.93 31.77
C THR A 19 -7.79 -9.78 32.76
N LEU A 20 -7.49 -8.55 32.27
CA LEU A 20 -7.40 -7.35 33.12
C LEU A 20 -8.75 -7.00 33.73
N PHE A 21 -9.79 -7.08 32.93
CA PHE A 21 -11.16 -6.82 33.34
C PHE A 21 -12.08 -7.81 32.68
N LYS A 22 -13.02 -8.37 33.44
CA LYS A 22 -14.05 -9.26 32.95
C LYS A 22 -15.40 -8.98 33.58
N PHE A 23 -16.43 -9.05 32.77
CA PHE A 23 -17.81 -8.78 33.15
C PHE A 23 -18.74 -9.77 32.48
N LYS A 24 -19.61 -10.39 33.28
CA LYS A 24 -20.67 -11.28 32.77
C LYS A 24 -22.04 -10.73 33.18
N PRO A 25 -22.87 -10.26 32.21
CA PRO A 25 -24.21 -9.79 32.50
C PRO A 25 -25.08 -10.92 33.10
N LYS A 26 -25.94 -10.58 34.05
CA LYS A 26 -26.83 -11.55 34.71
C LYS A 26 -27.74 -12.35 33.76
N ASN A 27 -28.09 -11.75 32.60
CA ASN A 27 -28.97 -12.33 31.60
C ASN A 27 -28.25 -12.78 30.32
N SER A 28 -26.95 -12.93 30.34
CA SER A 28 -26.15 -13.35 29.19
C SER A 28 -25.22 -14.49 29.61
N ASP A 29 -25.07 -15.44 28.70
CA ASP A 29 -24.07 -16.51 28.87
C ASP A 29 -22.68 -16.09 28.43
N THR A 30 -22.56 -14.94 27.74
CA THR A 30 -21.30 -14.38 27.22
C THR A 30 -20.53 -13.66 28.31
N GLU A 31 -19.26 -14.02 28.49
CA GLU A 31 -18.28 -13.28 29.28
C GLU A 31 -17.59 -12.22 28.39
N TYR A 32 -17.64 -10.97 28.80
CA TYR A 32 -16.95 -9.86 28.15
C TYR A 32 -15.65 -9.57 28.93
N GLY A 33 -14.54 -9.41 28.22
CA GLY A 33 -13.25 -9.16 28.83
C GLY A 33 -12.39 -8.15 28.10
N ILE A 34 -11.41 -7.60 28.81
CA ILE A 34 -10.31 -6.83 28.25
C ILE A 34 -9.02 -7.55 28.64
N GLY A 35 -8.34 -8.09 27.62
CA GLY A 35 -7.04 -8.73 27.80
C GLY A 35 -5.92 -7.71 28.04
N TRP A 36 -4.76 -8.17 28.40
CA TRP A 36 -3.60 -7.31 28.66
C TRP A 36 -2.70 -7.11 27.42
N LEU A 37 -2.85 -7.97 26.42
CA LEU A 37 -1.98 -7.96 25.22
C LEU A 37 -2.72 -7.32 24.04
N PRO A 38 -2.37 -6.08 23.63
CA PRO A 38 -3.09 -5.33 22.59
C PRO A 38 -2.73 -5.80 21.17
N LEU A 39 -2.70 -7.11 20.93
CA LEU A 39 -2.45 -7.72 19.62
C LEU A 39 -3.73 -8.09 18.85
N GLY A 40 -4.88 -7.68 19.34
CA GLY A 40 -6.20 -7.96 18.76
C GLY A 40 -7.15 -8.53 19.78
N GLY A 41 -8.43 -8.63 19.42
CA GLY A 41 -9.48 -9.26 20.21
C GLY A 41 -9.90 -10.60 19.63
N TYR A 42 -10.66 -11.37 20.39
CA TYR A 42 -11.21 -12.63 19.91
C TYR A 42 -12.62 -12.89 20.44
N VAL A 43 -13.35 -13.72 19.72
CA VAL A 43 -14.69 -14.18 20.10
C VAL A 43 -14.69 -15.69 20.11
N LYS A 44 -14.97 -16.31 21.27
CA LYS A 44 -15.11 -17.75 21.40
C LYS A 44 -16.58 -18.16 21.20
N ILE A 45 -16.83 -18.94 20.15
CA ILE A 45 -18.15 -19.46 19.80
C ILE A 45 -18.28 -20.88 20.31
N ALA A 46 -19.40 -21.19 20.99
CA ALA A 46 -19.65 -22.51 21.55
C ALA A 46 -19.65 -23.60 20.46
N GLY A 47 -18.87 -24.66 20.68
CA GLY A 47 -18.80 -25.81 19.77
C GLY A 47 -18.09 -25.56 18.45
N MET A 48 -17.25 -24.55 18.37
CA MET A 48 -16.34 -24.30 17.25
C MET A 48 -14.90 -24.67 17.66
N ILE A 49 -14.18 -25.34 16.78
CA ILE A 49 -12.73 -25.52 16.93
C ILE A 49 -12.11 -24.23 16.36
N ASP A 50 -11.67 -23.37 17.23
CA ASP A 50 -10.97 -22.13 16.91
C ASP A 50 -9.44 -22.30 17.10
N GLU A 51 -8.72 -21.20 17.00
CA GLU A 51 -7.27 -21.14 17.17
C GLU A 51 -6.81 -21.59 18.59
N SER A 52 -7.72 -21.61 19.57
CA SER A 52 -7.41 -22.07 20.95
C SER A 52 -7.26 -23.58 21.05
N MET A 53 -7.63 -24.35 19.99
CA MET A 53 -7.61 -25.82 19.94
C MET A 53 -8.24 -26.49 21.17
N ASP A 54 -9.31 -25.90 21.74
CA ASP A 54 -10.03 -26.44 22.88
C ASP A 54 -10.81 -27.71 22.50
N THR A 55 -10.08 -28.83 22.44
CA THR A 55 -10.64 -30.13 22.08
C THR A 55 -11.44 -30.78 23.25
N GLU A 56 -11.33 -30.26 24.47
CA GLU A 56 -12.07 -30.84 25.62
C GLU A 56 -13.56 -30.58 25.52
N GLN A 57 -13.97 -29.41 25.03
CA GLN A 57 -15.36 -29.09 24.79
C GLN A 57 -15.98 -29.99 23.68
N MET A 58 -15.19 -30.41 22.71
CA MET A 58 -15.63 -31.30 21.64
C MET A 58 -15.92 -32.72 22.09
N LYS A 59 -15.40 -33.17 23.24
CA LYS A 59 -15.66 -34.49 23.84
C LYS A 59 -17.01 -34.55 24.55
N GLN A 60 -17.62 -33.42 24.87
CA GLN A 60 -18.92 -33.33 25.51
C GLN A 60 -20.06 -33.59 24.50
N PRO A 61 -21.23 -34.06 24.94
CA PRO A 61 -22.39 -34.25 24.10
C PRO A 61 -22.79 -32.95 23.40
N MET A 62 -23.02 -33.01 22.08
CA MET A 62 -23.41 -31.88 21.24
C MET A 62 -24.72 -31.25 21.72
N GLN A 63 -24.70 -29.93 21.91
CA GLN A 63 -25.85 -29.17 22.34
C GLN A 63 -26.54 -28.43 21.15
N PRO A 64 -27.84 -28.21 21.15
CA PRO A 64 -28.57 -27.61 20.02
C PRO A 64 -28.16 -26.17 19.67
N TRP A 65 -27.53 -25.45 20.62
CA TRP A 65 -27.07 -24.05 20.43
C TRP A 65 -25.63 -23.95 19.98
N GLU A 66 -24.90 -25.06 19.88
CA GLU A 66 -23.50 -25.06 19.44
C GLU A 66 -23.39 -24.89 17.92
N PHE A 67 -22.30 -24.26 17.47
CA PHE A 67 -21.96 -24.09 16.06
C PHE A 67 -22.00 -25.42 15.29
N ARG A 68 -21.42 -26.49 15.87
CA ARG A 68 -21.37 -27.84 15.25
C ARG A 68 -22.73 -28.48 15.07
N ALA A 69 -23.77 -28.02 15.80
CA ALA A 69 -25.14 -28.55 15.70
C ALA A 69 -25.92 -27.93 14.55
N LYS A 70 -25.44 -26.84 13.95
CA LYS A 70 -26.13 -26.14 12.87
C LYS A 70 -25.86 -26.79 11.52
N PRO A 71 -26.82 -26.70 10.57
CA PRO A 71 -26.62 -27.19 9.21
C PRO A 71 -25.47 -26.42 8.54
N ALA A 72 -24.75 -27.08 7.61
CA ALA A 72 -23.53 -26.56 6.99
C ALA A 72 -23.71 -25.18 6.35
N TRP A 73 -24.86 -24.89 5.72
CA TRP A 73 -25.11 -23.58 5.11
C TRP A 73 -25.22 -22.44 6.14
N GLN A 74 -25.72 -22.69 7.35
CA GLN A 74 -25.79 -21.68 8.42
C GLN A 74 -24.38 -21.40 8.96
N ARG A 75 -23.60 -22.47 9.16
CA ARG A 75 -22.19 -22.35 9.57
C ARG A 75 -21.38 -21.58 8.54
N LEU A 76 -21.62 -21.83 7.25
CA LEU A 76 -21.00 -21.09 6.14
C LEU A 76 -21.30 -19.60 6.18
N LEU A 77 -22.55 -19.20 6.45
CA LEU A 77 -22.93 -17.79 6.58
C LEU A 77 -22.22 -17.09 7.75
N ILE A 78 -22.02 -17.80 8.86
CA ILE A 78 -21.31 -17.26 10.02
C ILE A 78 -19.85 -17.00 9.68
N MET A 79 -19.16 -17.97 9.04
CA MET A 79 -17.76 -17.85 8.65
C MET A 79 -17.52 -16.75 7.60
N ILE A 80 -18.41 -16.65 6.61
CA ILE A 80 -18.32 -15.58 5.59
C ILE A 80 -18.65 -14.21 6.20
N GLY A 81 -19.43 -14.17 7.28
CA GLY A 81 -19.89 -12.92 7.91
C GLY A 81 -18.76 -12.00 8.30
N GLY A 82 -17.66 -12.50 8.88
CA GLY A 82 -16.48 -11.73 9.26
C GLY A 82 -15.77 -11.11 8.05
N VAL A 83 -15.54 -11.91 7.02
CA VAL A 83 -14.94 -11.48 5.75
C VAL A 83 -15.78 -10.42 5.07
N LEU A 84 -17.09 -10.66 4.99
CA LEU A 84 -18.05 -9.74 4.37
C LEU A 84 -18.13 -8.42 5.12
N PHE A 85 -18.09 -8.45 6.46
CA PHE A 85 -18.10 -7.24 7.27
C PHE A 85 -16.86 -6.38 7.02
N ASN A 86 -15.67 -6.97 6.99
CA ASN A 86 -14.43 -6.26 6.67
C ASN A 86 -14.48 -5.63 5.26
N PHE A 87 -15.02 -6.36 4.29
CA PHE A 87 -15.17 -5.83 2.94
C PHE A 87 -16.14 -4.64 2.88
N ILE A 88 -17.34 -4.78 3.48
CA ILE A 88 -18.34 -3.71 3.53
C ILE A 88 -17.80 -2.50 4.30
N LEU A 89 -17.10 -2.72 5.43
CA LEU A 89 -16.47 -1.66 6.21
C LEU A 89 -15.47 -0.88 5.38
N ALA A 90 -14.62 -1.57 4.63
CA ALA A 90 -13.64 -0.91 3.75
C ALA A 90 -14.31 -0.05 2.68
N LEU A 91 -15.36 -0.58 2.01
CA LEU A 91 -16.11 0.18 1.00
C LEU A 91 -16.80 1.41 1.63
N PHE A 92 -17.34 1.28 2.82
CA PHE A 92 -17.93 2.38 3.56
C PHE A 92 -16.89 3.45 3.90
N ILE A 93 -15.74 3.05 4.43
CA ILE A 93 -14.66 3.99 4.77
C ILE A 93 -14.15 4.72 3.52
N TYR A 94 -13.90 4.01 2.39
CA TYR A 94 -13.52 4.66 1.13
C TYR A 94 -14.59 5.66 0.65
N SER A 95 -15.88 5.32 0.80
CA SER A 95 -16.97 6.24 0.45
C SER A 95 -16.93 7.51 1.31
N MET A 96 -16.69 7.36 2.61
CA MET A 96 -16.59 8.52 3.53
C MET A 96 -15.34 9.36 3.29
N ILE A 97 -14.22 8.75 2.90
CA ILE A 97 -13.01 9.46 2.48
C ILE A 97 -13.32 10.35 1.27
N LEU A 98 -13.92 9.77 0.22
CA LEU A 98 -14.27 10.50 -0.99
C LEU A 98 -15.32 11.60 -0.74
N PHE A 99 -16.24 11.40 0.20
CA PHE A 99 -17.20 12.42 0.61
C PHE A 99 -16.53 13.57 1.35
N THR A 100 -15.59 13.28 2.28
CA THR A 100 -14.99 14.26 3.18
C THR A 100 -13.86 15.05 2.53
N TRP A 101 -12.95 14.36 1.81
CA TRP A 101 -11.75 14.96 1.22
C TRP A 101 -11.80 15.06 -0.29
N GLY A 102 -12.67 14.29 -0.94
CA GLY A 102 -12.68 14.14 -2.38
C GLY A 102 -11.60 13.17 -2.88
N ASP A 103 -11.38 13.16 -4.19
CA ASP A 103 -10.35 12.37 -4.86
C ASP A 103 -9.35 13.35 -5.52
N GLU A 104 -8.17 13.47 -4.94
CA GLU A 104 -7.10 14.32 -5.45
C GLU A 104 -6.04 13.48 -6.15
N TYR A 105 -5.78 13.78 -7.41
CA TYR A 105 -4.76 13.09 -8.18
C TYR A 105 -4.11 14.00 -9.22
N VAL A 106 -2.90 13.64 -9.63
CA VAL A 106 -2.23 14.28 -10.76
C VAL A 106 -2.50 13.42 -12.00
N PRO A 107 -3.16 13.96 -13.03
CA PRO A 107 -3.31 13.25 -14.29
C PRO A 107 -1.94 13.05 -14.94
N VAL A 108 -1.59 11.79 -15.22
CA VAL A 108 -0.25 11.45 -15.77
C VAL A 108 0.02 12.18 -17.07
N GLN A 109 -1.00 12.28 -17.94
CA GLN A 109 -0.89 12.94 -19.25
C GLN A 109 -0.71 14.47 -19.17
N LYS A 110 -0.98 15.06 -18.01
CA LYS A 110 -0.83 16.52 -17.78
C LYS A 110 0.44 16.86 -17.00
N ALA A 111 1.36 15.93 -16.80
CA ALA A 111 2.66 16.19 -16.18
C ALA A 111 3.47 17.15 -17.06
N PRO A 112 3.75 18.39 -16.61
CA PRO A 112 4.34 19.43 -17.48
C PRO A 112 5.76 19.12 -17.93
N LEU A 113 6.51 18.39 -17.11
CA LEU A 113 7.90 17.98 -17.37
C LEU A 113 8.03 16.47 -17.59
N GLY A 114 6.89 15.76 -17.78
CA GLY A 114 6.87 14.30 -17.90
C GLY A 114 7.29 13.58 -16.62
N MET A 115 7.87 12.41 -16.79
CA MET A 115 8.26 11.51 -15.72
C MET A 115 9.78 11.37 -15.64
N GLU A 116 10.28 11.11 -14.43
CA GLU A 116 11.63 10.62 -14.14
C GLU A 116 11.57 9.11 -14.00
N PHE A 117 12.47 8.38 -14.63
CA PHE A 117 12.51 6.93 -14.61
C PHE A 117 13.75 6.40 -13.91
N ASN A 118 13.64 5.23 -13.28
CA ASN A 118 14.80 4.53 -12.74
C ASN A 118 15.66 3.91 -13.87
N GLU A 119 16.86 3.49 -13.56
CA GLU A 119 17.82 2.94 -14.55
C GLU A 119 17.27 1.67 -15.21
N THR A 120 16.53 0.83 -14.48
CA THR A 120 15.89 -0.37 -15.02
C THR A 120 14.86 -0.04 -16.10
N ALA A 121 14.07 1.02 -15.91
CA ALA A 121 13.14 1.51 -16.92
C ALA A 121 13.86 2.15 -18.11
N LYS A 122 14.90 2.94 -17.87
CA LYS A 122 15.73 3.55 -18.94
C LYS A 122 16.37 2.46 -19.81
N ALA A 123 16.81 1.36 -19.22
CA ALA A 123 17.43 0.24 -19.94
C ALA A 123 16.51 -0.44 -20.97
N ILE A 124 15.18 -0.33 -20.81
CA ILE A 124 14.21 -0.87 -21.77
C ILE A 124 13.64 0.19 -22.73
N GLY A 125 14.11 1.44 -22.62
CA GLY A 125 13.84 2.49 -23.62
C GLY A 125 12.98 3.64 -23.13
N PHE A 126 12.56 3.70 -21.87
CA PHE A 126 11.99 4.92 -21.27
C PHE A 126 13.08 6.00 -21.17
N ARG A 127 12.67 7.26 -21.23
CA ARG A 127 13.55 8.42 -21.06
C ARG A 127 12.93 9.42 -20.10
N ASP A 128 13.77 10.11 -19.36
CA ASP A 128 13.32 11.21 -18.52
C ASP A 128 12.66 12.29 -19.38
N GLY A 129 11.51 12.77 -18.91
CA GLY A 129 10.65 13.68 -19.67
C GLY A 129 9.56 12.99 -20.48
N ASP A 130 9.56 11.67 -20.66
CA ASP A 130 8.46 10.97 -21.30
C ASP A 130 7.16 11.16 -20.48
N VAL A 131 6.05 11.40 -21.19
CA VAL A 131 4.71 11.41 -20.60
C VAL A 131 4.01 10.10 -20.95
N LEU A 132 3.64 9.33 -19.94
CA LEU A 132 2.94 8.05 -20.13
C LEU A 132 1.53 8.29 -20.68
N ILE A 133 1.18 7.66 -21.82
CA ILE A 133 -0.11 7.81 -22.49
C ILE A 133 -1.00 6.60 -22.25
N SER A 134 -0.55 5.40 -22.61
CA SER A 134 -1.35 4.18 -22.51
C SER A 134 -0.48 2.92 -22.37
N ALA A 135 -1.08 1.86 -21.82
CA ALA A 135 -0.54 0.50 -21.81
C ALA A 135 -1.44 -0.37 -22.69
N ASP A 136 -0.89 -1.01 -23.72
CA ASP A 136 -1.65 -1.81 -24.70
C ASP A 136 -2.92 -1.10 -25.23
N GLY A 137 -2.86 0.24 -25.42
CA GLY A 137 -3.97 1.07 -25.85
C GLY A 137 -4.94 1.52 -24.75
N VAL A 138 -4.78 1.08 -23.51
CA VAL A 138 -5.59 1.54 -22.38
C VAL A 138 -4.93 2.80 -21.76
N PRO A 139 -5.61 3.95 -21.76
CA PRO A 139 -5.03 5.21 -21.29
C PRO A 139 -4.72 5.18 -19.80
N PHE A 140 -3.63 5.84 -19.41
CA PHE A 140 -3.34 6.14 -18.02
C PHE A 140 -4.11 7.40 -17.58
N GLU A 141 -4.89 7.30 -16.52
CA GLU A 141 -5.59 8.45 -15.94
C GLU A 141 -4.78 9.09 -14.81
N ARG A 142 -4.31 8.27 -13.87
CA ARG A 142 -3.64 8.72 -12.65
C ARG A 142 -2.36 7.96 -12.39
N TYR A 143 -1.45 8.58 -11.66
CA TYR A 143 -0.27 7.93 -11.10
C TYR A 143 -0.66 7.13 -9.84
N GLY A 144 -0.25 5.86 -9.77
CA GLY A 144 -0.55 4.99 -8.62
C GLY A 144 -0.05 3.55 -8.83
N GLY A 145 -0.35 2.69 -7.87
CA GLY A 145 0.07 1.28 -7.91
C GLY A 145 -0.49 0.49 -9.08
N ASP A 146 -1.71 0.77 -9.48
CA ASP A 146 -2.37 0.17 -10.65
C ASP A 146 -1.72 0.60 -11.98
N MET A 147 -1.16 1.82 -12.06
CA MET A 147 -0.39 2.24 -13.23
C MET A 147 0.86 1.36 -13.38
N LEU A 148 1.60 1.12 -12.31
CA LEU A 148 2.77 0.24 -12.35
C LEU A 148 2.40 -1.18 -12.79
N THR A 149 1.33 -1.75 -12.22
CA THR A 149 0.82 -3.07 -12.62
C THR A 149 0.43 -3.09 -14.08
N SER A 150 -0.26 -2.05 -14.57
CA SER A 150 -0.65 -1.91 -15.98
C SER A 150 0.55 -1.81 -16.90
N VAL A 151 1.61 -1.09 -16.50
CA VAL A 151 2.87 -1.01 -17.27
C VAL A 151 3.54 -2.37 -17.36
N VAL A 152 3.68 -3.07 -16.23
CA VAL A 152 4.42 -4.34 -16.14
C VAL A 152 3.69 -5.49 -16.86
N ASP A 153 2.36 -5.47 -16.86
CA ASP A 153 1.53 -6.50 -17.49
C ASP A 153 1.30 -6.24 -18.99
N ALA A 154 1.65 -5.04 -19.49
CA ALA A 154 1.52 -4.70 -20.89
C ALA A 154 2.64 -5.32 -21.75
N ARG A 155 2.36 -5.50 -23.03
CA ARG A 155 3.36 -5.81 -24.04
C ARG A 155 4.11 -4.56 -24.49
N GLN A 156 3.39 -3.43 -24.56
CA GLN A 156 3.95 -2.14 -24.94
C GLN A 156 3.29 -1.01 -24.18
N VAL A 157 4.07 0.01 -23.91
CA VAL A 157 3.60 1.29 -23.35
C VAL A 157 3.84 2.40 -24.35
N THR A 158 2.80 3.15 -24.64
CA THR A 158 2.92 4.36 -25.47
C THR A 158 3.26 5.54 -24.58
N VAL A 159 4.32 6.24 -24.94
CA VAL A 159 4.77 7.48 -24.29
C VAL A 159 4.77 8.64 -25.28
N ARG A 160 4.58 9.86 -24.83
CA ARG A 160 4.82 11.07 -25.61
C ARG A 160 6.20 11.61 -25.26
N ARG A 161 7.08 11.60 -26.26
CA ARG A 161 8.47 12.06 -26.19
C ARG A 161 8.67 13.17 -27.22
N ASP A 162 9.09 14.35 -26.80
CA ASP A 162 9.31 15.51 -27.68
C ASP A 162 8.11 15.80 -28.61
N GLY A 163 6.88 15.60 -28.10
CA GLY A 163 5.64 15.81 -28.83
C GLY A 163 5.20 14.66 -29.75
N GLN A 164 6.00 13.61 -29.91
CA GLN A 164 5.70 12.41 -30.70
C GLN A 164 5.34 11.22 -29.82
N GLU A 165 4.45 10.37 -30.30
CA GLU A 165 4.14 9.11 -29.63
C GLU A 165 5.17 8.04 -30.00
N VAL A 166 5.73 7.40 -28.97
CA VAL A 166 6.74 6.35 -29.09
C VAL A 166 6.27 5.15 -28.30
N SER A 167 6.39 3.94 -28.87
CA SER A 167 6.09 2.69 -28.18
C SER A 167 7.35 2.11 -27.52
N VAL A 168 7.26 1.81 -26.24
CA VAL A 168 8.28 1.12 -25.46
C VAL A 168 7.80 -0.30 -25.19
N TYR A 169 8.57 -1.30 -25.59
CA TYR A 169 8.25 -2.72 -25.37
C TYR A 169 8.67 -3.15 -23.98
N ILE A 170 7.78 -3.85 -23.28
CA ILE A 170 8.00 -4.31 -21.91
C ILE A 170 8.39 -5.79 -21.91
N PRO A 171 9.56 -6.16 -21.41
CA PRO A 171 9.98 -7.55 -21.32
C PRO A 171 9.23 -8.28 -20.19
N GLU A 172 8.96 -9.58 -20.34
CA GLU A 172 8.21 -10.40 -19.38
C GLU A 172 8.81 -10.38 -17.96
N ASN A 173 10.12 -10.25 -17.83
CA ASN A 173 10.83 -10.21 -16.54
C ASN A 173 11.00 -8.78 -15.99
N PHE A 174 10.27 -7.80 -16.52
CA PHE A 174 10.46 -6.40 -16.12
C PHE A 174 10.16 -6.15 -14.64
N MET A 175 9.09 -6.75 -14.11
CA MET A 175 8.77 -6.61 -12.68
C MET A 175 9.87 -7.19 -11.77
N GLU A 176 10.45 -8.33 -12.13
CA GLU A 176 11.54 -8.93 -11.35
C GLU A 176 12.75 -7.99 -11.29
N ARG A 177 13.08 -7.35 -12.41
CA ARG A 177 14.16 -6.35 -12.47
C ARG A 177 13.86 -5.13 -11.62
N LEU A 178 12.61 -4.62 -11.65
CA LEU A 178 12.20 -3.50 -10.81
C LEU A 178 12.25 -3.83 -9.31
N LEU A 179 11.84 -5.04 -8.93
CA LEU A 179 11.91 -5.51 -7.54
C LEU A 179 13.36 -5.65 -7.06
N ALA A 180 14.29 -6.07 -7.94
CA ALA A 180 15.71 -6.18 -7.62
C ALA A 180 16.37 -4.81 -7.40
N ASP A 181 15.91 -3.78 -8.12
CA ASP A 181 16.46 -2.41 -8.06
C ASP A 181 16.02 -1.66 -6.79
N SER A 182 14.94 -2.11 -6.13
CA SER A 182 14.38 -1.51 -4.91
C SER A 182 14.08 0.01 -5.01
N VAL A 183 14.02 0.56 -6.23
CA VAL A 183 13.76 1.96 -6.54
C VAL A 183 12.41 2.07 -7.25
N ARG A 184 11.71 3.19 -7.02
CA ARG A 184 10.44 3.45 -7.72
C ARG A 184 10.66 3.44 -9.22
N PHE A 185 9.75 2.80 -9.97
CA PHE A 185 9.75 2.76 -11.44
C PHE A 185 9.85 4.14 -12.07
N ALA A 186 8.98 5.04 -11.64
CA ALA A 186 8.89 6.40 -12.16
C ALA A 186 8.38 7.37 -11.08
N SER A 187 8.65 8.65 -11.27
CA SER A 187 8.11 9.75 -10.46
C SER A 187 7.78 10.93 -11.37
N PHE A 188 6.93 11.85 -10.94
CA PHE A 188 6.73 13.08 -11.67
C PHE A 188 8.01 13.92 -11.63
N ARG A 189 8.39 14.46 -12.80
CA ARG A 189 9.38 15.55 -12.86
C ARG A 189 8.70 16.85 -12.48
N TYR A 190 9.33 17.62 -11.63
CA TYR A 190 8.85 18.93 -11.20
C TYR A 190 9.97 19.97 -11.28
N PRO A 191 9.59 21.25 -11.45
CA PRO A 191 10.55 22.32 -11.55
C PRO A 191 11.34 22.48 -10.25
N TYR A 192 12.57 22.94 -10.35
CA TYR A 192 13.39 23.27 -9.18
C TYR A 192 12.96 24.63 -8.66
N VAL A 193 12.02 24.68 -7.74
CA VAL A 193 11.56 25.90 -7.08
C VAL A 193 12.13 25.98 -5.68
N ILE A 194 12.81 27.07 -5.36
CA ILE A 194 13.40 27.31 -4.04
C ILE A 194 12.27 27.59 -3.04
N ASP A 195 12.19 26.83 -1.97
CA ASP A 195 11.25 27.02 -0.87
C ASP A 195 11.85 27.93 0.20
N SER A 196 13.09 27.64 0.58
CA SER A 196 13.86 28.46 1.53
C SER A 196 15.37 28.38 1.25
N ILE A 197 16.13 29.33 1.77
CA ILE A 197 17.58 29.41 1.60
C ILE A 197 18.24 29.44 2.97
N CYS A 198 19.28 28.61 3.11
CA CYS A 198 20.11 28.60 4.30
C CYS A 198 21.02 29.86 4.32
N ALA A 199 20.97 30.62 5.41
CA ALA A 199 21.80 31.78 5.57
C ALA A 199 23.30 31.44 5.46
N ASN A 200 24.09 32.34 4.88
CA ASN A 200 25.55 32.20 4.69
C ASN A 200 25.96 31.01 3.78
N ARG A 201 25.06 30.44 3.01
CA ARG A 201 25.38 29.43 2.00
C ARG A 201 25.46 30.06 0.59
N PRO A 202 26.05 29.36 -0.40
CA PRO A 202 26.29 29.92 -1.74
C PRO A 202 25.08 30.59 -2.40
N ALA A 203 23.91 29.98 -2.36
CA ALA A 203 22.70 30.55 -2.94
C ALA A 203 22.29 31.89 -2.29
N ALA A 204 22.41 32.01 -0.94
CA ALA A 204 22.14 33.23 -0.22
C ALA A 204 23.10 34.35 -0.58
N LEU A 205 24.41 34.02 -0.63
CA LEU A 205 25.48 34.97 -0.99
C LEU A 205 25.36 35.44 -2.43
N ALA A 206 24.86 34.57 -3.32
CA ALA A 206 24.59 34.89 -4.71
C ALA A 206 23.32 35.74 -4.90
N GLY A 207 22.47 35.90 -3.89
CA GLY A 207 21.24 36.71 -3.96
C GLY A 207 20.02 35.97 -4.51
N LEU A 208 20.02 34.64 -4.55
CA LEU A 208 18.84 33.84 -4.81
C LEU A 208 17.85 33.97 -3.65
N GLN A 209 16.55 33.79 -3.92
CA GLN A 209 15.47 33.99 -2.96
C GLN A 209 14.46 32.83 -2.99
N ALA A 210 13.69 32.70 -1.91
CA ALA A 210 12.54 31.81 -1.90
C ALA A 210 11.54 32.20 -3.00
N GLY A 211 11.04 31.23 -3.75
CA GLY A 211 10.17 31.43 -4.91
C GLY A 211 10.90 31.47 -6.25
N ASP A 212 12.23 31.57 -6.28
CA ASP A 212 12.99 31.47 -7.53
C ASP A 212 12.81 30.05 -8.14
N SER A 213 12.49 30.04 -9.43
CA SER A 213 12.37 28.79 -10.19
C SER A 213 13.60 28.64 -11.09
N ILE A 214 14.45 27.68 -10.79
CA ILE A 214 15.65 27.39 -11.58
C ILE A 214 15.23 26.64 -12.83
N MET A 215 15.58 27.21 -13.98
CA MET A 215 15.19 26.68 -15.30
C MET A 215 16.36 26.00 -16.00
N GLN A 216 17.59 26.57 -15.86
CA GLN A 216 18.77 26.02 -16.52
C GLN A 216 19.95 25.97 -15.57
N LEU A 217 20.81 24.98 -15.80
CA LEU A 217 22.13 24.84 -15.21
C LEU A 217 23.16 24.78 -16.35
N ASP A 218 24.09 25.75 -16.37
CA ASP A 218 25.12 25.88 -17.41
C ASP A 218 24.53 25.85 -18.85
N GLY A 219 23.40 26.52 -19.04
CA GLY A 219 22.70 26.63 -20.32
C GLY A 219 21.84 25.40 -20.71
N LYS A 220 21.79 24.36 -19.89
CA LYS A 220 20.92 23.19 -20.13
C LYS A 220 19.65 23.30 -19.30
N ASN A 221 18.50 23.05 -19.92
CA ASN A 221 17.22 22.97 -19.20
C ASN A 221 17.27 21.85 -18.18
N ILE A 222 16.80 22.13 -16.97
CA ILE A 222 16.81 21.18 -15.85
C ILE A 222 15.48 21.15 -15.11
N ALA A 223 15.19 19.99 -14.53
CA ALA A 223 14.24 19.81 -13.44
C ALA A 223 14.99 19.54 -12.12
N TYR A 224 14.27 19.33 -11.04
CA TYR A 224 14.86 19.05 -9.73
C TYR A 224 15.84 17.88 -9.76
N PHE A 225 15.44 16.79 -10.40
CA PHE A 225 16.26 15.57 -10.44
C PHE A 225 17.58 15.77 -11.22
N ASP A 226 17.51 16.46 -12.37
CA ASP A 226 18.71 16.76 -13.18
C ASP A 226 19.73 17.58 -12.41
N PHE A 227 19.25 18.57 -11.64
CA PHE A 227 20.15 19.38 -10.79
C PHE A 227 20.88 18.52 -9.77
N LYS A 228 20.13 17.66 -9.07
CA LYS A 228 20.71 16.78 -8.05
C LYS A 228 21.71 15.80 -8.65
N GLU A 229 21.36 15.18 -9.77
CA GLU A 229 22.21 14.23 -10.46
C GLU A 229 23.52 14.88 -10.94
N GLU A 230 23.42 16.08 -11.55
CA GLU A 230 24.59 16.80 -12.00
C GLU A 230 25.53 17.22 -10.85
N MET A 231 24.97 17.67 -9.72
CA MET A 231 25.79 17.99 -8.54
C MET A 231 26.48 16.76 -7.98
N LEU A 232 25.81 15.63 -7.88
CA LEU A 232 26.41 14.36 -7.46
C LEU A 232 27.50 13.87 -8.43
N ARG A 233 27.28 14.06 -9.74
CA ARG A 233 28.26 13.73 -10.78
C ARG A 233 29.53 14.54 -10.62
N ARG A 234 29.41 15.86 -10.39
CA ARG A 234 30.56 16.76 -10.15
C ARG A 234 31.32 16.42 -8.89
N GLN A 235 30.59 16.10 -7.82
CA GLN A 235 31.15 15.65 -6.55
C GLN A 235 31.99 14.38 -6.72
N LYS A 236 31.44 13.36 -7.43
CA LYS A 236 32.16 12.10 -7.69
C LYS A 236 33.38 12.27 -8.60
N ALA A 237 33.31 13.20 -9.54
CA ALA A 237 34.38 13.47 -10.50
C ALA A 237 35.52 14.31 -9.89
N ASP A 238 35.37 14.79 -8.65
CA ASP A 238 36.25 15.75 -8.01
C ASP A 238 36.60 16.90 -8.98
N SER A 239 35.57 17.47 -9.58
CA SER A 239 35.68 18.45 -10.64
C SER A 239 36.39 19.71 -10.13
N ALA A 240 37.40 20.18 -10.84
CA ALA A 240 38.18 21.36 -10.46
C ALA A 240 37.35 22.66 -10.39
N SER A 241 36.15 22.70 -11.01
CA SER A 241 35.31 23.89 -11.03
C SER A 241 34.11 23.76 -10.13
N HIS A 242 34.05 24.57 -9.09
CA HIS A 242 32.87 24.75 -8.25
C HIS A 242 31.88 25.79 -8.80
N TYR A 243 32.23 26.52 -9.87
CA TYR A 243 31.33 27.52 -10.47
C TYR A 243 30.19 26.87 -11.26
N ILE A 244 29.02 27.42 -11.05
CA ILE A 244 27.79 27.07 -11.78
C ILE A 244 27.11 28.34 -12.28
N THR A 245 26.45 28.25 -13.44
CA THR A 245 25.62 29.31 -13.98
C THR A 245 24.15 28.85 -13.96
N LEU A 246 23.33 29.56 -13.21
CA LEU A 246 21.90 29.25 -13.08
C LEU A 246 21.10 30.33 -13.84
N THR A 247 20.18 29.88 -14.72
CA THR A 247 19.12 30.71 -15.23
C THR A 247 17.86 30.44 -14.42
N TYR A 248 17.27 31.47 -13.84
CA TYR A 248 16.10 31.35 -12.95
C TYR A 248 15.02 32.37 -13.30
N ALA A 249 13.80 32.05 -12.97
CA ALA A 249 12.66 32.96 -13.06
C ALA A 249 12.26 33.46 -11.66
N ARG A 250 12.17 34.76 -11.48
CA ARG A 250 11.67 35.45 -10.27
C ARG A 250 10.51 36.36 -10.66
N ALA A 251 9.33 36.12 -10.12
CA ALA A 251 8.12 36.89 -10.43
C ALA A 251 7.88 37.09 -11.93
N GLY A 252 8.17 36.06 -12.76
CA GLY A 252 8.00 36.11 -14.20
C GLY A 252 9.16 36.75 -14.99
N VAL A 253 10.17 37.32 -14.33
CA VAL A 253 11.40 37.82 -14.95
C VAL A 253 12.48 36.75 -14.94
N ILE A 254 13.09 36.52 -16.10
CA ILE A 254 14.18 35.55 -16.25
C ILE A 254 15.49 36.29 -16.08
N ASP A 255 16.37 35.78 -15.24
CA ASP A 255 17.70 36.29 -14.97
C ASP A 255 18.72 35.15 -14.89
N THR A 256 20.01 35.50 -14.95
CA THR A 256 21.11 34.51 -14.92
C THR A 256 22.15 34.95 -13.92
N ILE A 257 22.61 33.99 -13.12
CA ILE A 257 23.63 34.24 -12.09
C ILE A 257 24.71 33.16 -12.12
N THR A 258 25.98 33.59 -11.95
CA THR A 258 27.12 32.66 -11.83
C THR A 258 27.73 32.80 -10.45
N PHE A 259 27.90 31.71 -9.74
CA PHE A 259 28.52 31.67 -8.42
C PHE A 259 29.15 30.30 -8.14
N ALA A 260 29.99 30.24 -7.11
CA ALA A 260 30.60 28.99 -6.68
C ALA A 260 29.71 28.26 -5.68
N THR A 261 29.56 26.93 -5.85
CA THR A 261 29.00 26.03 -4.85
C THR A 261 29.98 25.90 -3.66
N ASP A 262 29.56 25.24 -2.59
CA ASP A 262 30.48 24.88 -1.53
C ASP A 262 31.39 23.68 -1.91
N SER A 263 32.24 23.26 -0.95
CA SER A 263 33.20 22.16 -1.14
C SER A 263 32.56 20.79 -1.42
N ILE A 264 31.29 20.63 -1.14
CA ILE A 264 30.52 19.40 -1.39
C ILE A 264 29.49 19.57 -2.53
N TYR A 265 29.63 20.60 -3.34
CA TYR A 265 28.77 20.94 -4.47
C TYR A 265 27.30 21.24 -4.08
N GLU A 266 27.05 21.72 -2.87
CA GLU A 266 25.75 22.19 -2.45
C GLU A 266 25.62 23.71 -2.60
N ILE A 267 24.41 24.17 -2.91
CA ILE A 267 24.10 25.61 -2.98
C ILE A 267 23.42 26.15 -1.71
N GLY A 268 22.92 25.25 -0.84
CA GLY A 268 22.25 25.64 0.40
C GLY A 268 20.82 26.17 0.19
N ALA A 269 20.12 25.64 -0.80
CA ALA A 269 18.70 25.90 -1.05
C ALA A 269 17.85 24.68 -0.73
N VAL A 270 16.75 24.90 -0.02
CA VAL A 270 15.71 23.88 0.19
C VAL A 270 14.69 24.00 -0.94
N VAL A 271 14.41 22.89 -1.58
CA VAL A 271 13.51 22.85 -2.74
C VAL A 271 12.09 22.53 -2.29
N ARG A 272 11.13 23.22 -2.92
CA ARG A 272 9.72 22.95 -2.72
C ARG A 272 9.37 21.59 -3.29
N THR A 273 8.80 20.71 -2.45
CA THR A 273 8.40 19.35 -2.82
C THR A 273 6.89 19.13 -2.76
N ALA A 274 6.11 20.16 -2.38
CA ALA A 274 4.66 20.07 -2.30
C ALA A 274 4.05 19.85 -3.69
N THR A 275 3.62 18.63 -3.96
CA THR A 275 3.08 18.19 -5.25
C THR A 275 1.90 19.04 -5.73
N ASN A 276 1.01 19.43 -4.82
CA ASN A 276 -0.16 20.25 -5.12
C ASN A 276 0.14 21.69 -5.55
N GLN A 277 1.37 22.17 -5.32
CA GLN A 277 1.83 23.50 -5.74
C GLN A 277 2.65 23.47 -7.05
N LEU A 278 3.19 22.30 -7.39
CA LEU A 278 4.12 22.14 -8.52
C LEU A 278 3.51 21.39 -9.70
N LEU A 279 2.47 20.63 -9.46
CA LEU A 279 1.81 19.80 -10.48
C LEU A 279 0.32 20.15 -10.60
N PRO A 280 -0.29 19.93 -11.77
CA PRO A 280 -1.71 20.19 -11.99
C PRO A 280 -2.57 19.14 -11.28
N VAL A 281 -2.80 19.33 -9.97
CA VAL A 281 -3.68 18.46 -9.19
C VAL A 281 -5.13 18.70 -9.59
N VAL A 282 -5.83 17.62 -9.89
CA VAL A 282 -7.28 17.62 -10.11
C VAL A 282 -7.93 17.10 -8.83
N LYS A 283 -8.88 17.87 -8.30
CA LYS A 283 -9.71 17.47 -7.17
C LYS A 283 -11.12 17.22 -7.67
N LYS A 284 -11.61 16.00 -7.44
CA LYS A 284 -12.98 15.60 -7.75
C LYS A 284 -13.76 15.44 -6.44
N GLU A 285 -14.73 16.29 -6.23
CA GLU A 285 -15.60 16.26 -5.07
C GLU A 285 -16.83 15.39 -5.34
N TYR A 286 -17.29 14.69 -4.31
CA TYR A 286 -18.45 13.80 -4.39
C TYR A 286 -19.51 14.22 -3.38
N SER A 287 -20.77 14.28 -3.81
CA SER A 287 -21.88 14.38 -2.88
C SER A 287 -22.01 13.09 -2.04
N PHE A 288 -22.69 13.17 -0.90
CA PHE A 288 -22.86 12.00 -0.01
C PHE A 288 -23.34 10.74 -0.75
N LEU A 289 -24.40 10.83 -1.56
CA LEU A 289 -24.91 9.67 -2.31
C LEU A 289 -23.95 9.22 -3.44
N ALA A 290 -23.29 10.15 -4.11
CA ALA A 290 -22.35 9.82 -5.19
C ALA A 290 -21.05 9.21 -4.67
N SER A 291 -20.71 9.41 -3.40
CA SER A 291 -19.51 8.83 -2.79
C SER A 291 -19.59 7.31 -2.64
N PHE A 292 -20.78 6.73 -2.48
CA PHE A 292 -20.93 5.28 -2.31
C PHE A 292 -20.51 4.46 -3.55
N PRO A 293 -21.05 4.72 -4.75
CA PRO A 293 -20.58 3.99 -5.94
C PRO A 293 -19.11 4.29 -6.25
N ALA A 294 -18.62 5.51 -6.01
CA ALA A 294 -17.22 5.86 -6.21
C ALA A 294 -16.30 5.15 -5.22
N GLY A 295 -16.66 5.11 -3.92
CA GLY A 295 -15.92 4.39 -2.89
C GLY A 295 -15.92 2.89 -3.11
N ALA A 296 -17.04 2.32 -3.58
CA ALA A 296 -17.10 0.91 -3.97
C ALA A 296 -16.17 0.62 -5.16
N ALA A 297 -16.15 1.49 -6.18
CA ALA A 297 -15.23 1.36 -7.31
C ALA A 297 -13.77 1.44 -6.85
N LEU A 298 -13.42 2.40 -5.99
CA LEU A 298 -12.08 2.54 -5.42
C LEU A 298 -11.67 1.30 -4.62
N GLY A 299 -12.55 0.77 -3.77
CA GLY A 299 -12.28 -0.44 -3.00
C GLY A 299 -12.06 -1.67 -3.89
N VAL A 300 -12.89 -1.85 -4.91
CA VAL A 300 -12.72 -2.96 -5.87
C VAL A 300 -11.42 -2.79 -6.68
N GLN A 301 -11.08 -1.57 -7.09
CA GLN A 301 -9.81 -1.28 -7.78
C GLN A 301 -8.61 -1.58 -6.89
N THR A 302 -8.64 -1.16 -5.62
CA THR A 302 -7.61 -1.46 -4.62
C THR A 302 -7.43 -2.97 -4.45
N LEU A 303 -8.54 -3.72 -4.33
CA LEU A 303 -8.50 -5.18 -4.23
C LEU A 303 -7.90 -5.82 -5.48
N LYS A 304 -8.32 -5.39 -6.68
CA LYS A 304 -7.76 -5.90 -7.95
C LYS A 304 -6.27 -5.64 -8.05
N GLY A 305 -5.81 -4.43 -7.69
CA GLY A 305 -4.40 -4.09 -7.66
C GLY A 305 -3.60 -4.97 -6.71
N TYR A 306 -4.12 -5.21 -5.49
CA TYR A 306 -3.49 -6.07 -4.50
C TYR A 306 -3.40 -7.53 -4.99
N VAL A 307 -4.50 -8.09 -5.49
CA VAL A 307 -4.53 -9.46 -6.04
C VAL A 307 -3.58 -9.60 -7.23
N GLY A 308 -3.52 -8.59 -8.12
CA GLY A 308 -2.60 -8.57 -9.25
C GLY A 308 -1.12 -8.63 -8.83
N GLN A 309 -0.79 -8.02 -7.68
CA GLN A 309 0.56 -8.06 -7.13
C GLN A 309 0.93 -9.41 -6.48
N MET A 310 -0.06 -10.21 -6.05
CA MET A 310 0.19 -11.50 -5.39
C MET A 310 1.01 -12.47 -6.25
N LYS A 311 0.86 -12.42 -7.58
CA LYS A 311 1.64 -13.29 -8.49
C LYS A 311 3.15 -13.10 -8.35
N TYR A 312 3.59 -11.90 -7.96
CA TYR A 312 5.01 -11.58 -7.81
C TYR A 312 5.61 -12.03 -6.47
N LEU A 313 4.77 -12.31 -5.46
CA LEU A 313 5.24 -12.82 -4.17
C LEU A 313 5.98 -14.16 -4.27
N PHE A 314 5.63 -14.96 -5.28
CA PHE A 314 6.26 -16.26 -5.51
C PHE A 314 7.59 -16.18 -6.29
N SER A 315 8.00 -14.98 -6.71
CA SER A 315 9.32 -14.75 -7.27
C SER A 315 10.37 -14.60 -6.16
N LYS A 316 11.63 -14.87 -6.48
CA LYS A 316 12.75 -14.77 -5.53
C LYS A 316 12.87 -13.35 -4.95
N GLU A 317 12.71 -12.33 -5.78
CA GLU A 317 12.83 -10.94 -5.37
C GLU A 317 11.56 -10.46 -4.65
N GLY A 318 10.38 -10.91 -5.08
CA GLY A 318 9.12 -10.62 -4.40
C GLY A 318 9.04 -11.20 -2.98
N ALA A 319 9.58 -12.40 -2.76
CA ALA A 319 9.65 -13.00 -1.42
C ALA A 319 10.49 -12.17 -0.43
N LYS A 320 11.51 -11.46 -0.91
CA LYS A 320 12.31 -10.51 -0.10
C LYS A 320 11.54 -9.23 0.24
N GLN A 321 10.51 -8.90 -0.56
CA GLN A 321 9.67 -7.71 -0.34
C GLN A 321 8.53 -7.97 0.64
N LEU A 322 8.29 -9.22 1.04
CA LEU A 322 7.34 -9.54 2.10
C LEU A 322 7.73 -8.78 3.37
N GLY A 323 6.85 -7.89 3.81
CA GLY A 323 7.00 -7.12 5.03
C GLY A 323 6.18 -7.70 6.18
N GLY A 324 6.69 -7.56 7.39
CA GLY A 324 6.01 -7.88 8.64
C GLY A 324 5.39 -6.66 9.32
N PHE A 325 5.38 -6.66 10.64
CA PHE A 325 4.80 -5.57 11.44
C PHE A 325 5.51 -4.23 11.26
N GLY A 326 6.84 -4.24 11.06
CA GLY A 326 7.62 -3.04 10.83
C GLY A 326 7.24 -2.36 9.50
N THR A 327 7.10 -3.14 8.44
CA THR A 327 6.64 -2.64 7.13
C THR A 327 5.21 -2.08 7.23
N ILE A 328 4.28 -2.77 7.91
CA ILE A 328 2.90 -2.27 8.11
C ILE A 328 2.94 -0.95 8.87
N GLY A 329 3.76 -0.85 9.93
CA GLY A 329 3.93 0.39 10.68
C GLY A 329 4.49 1.54 9.84
N SER A 330 5.43 1.25 8.93
CA SER A 330 6.06 2.25 8.06
C SER A 330 5.14 2.85 6.98
N ILE A 331 3.99 2.21 6.70
CA ILE A 331 2.97 2.75 5.77
C ILE A 331 2.24 3.96 6.38
N PHE A 332 2.18 4.05 7.73
CA PHE A 332 1.57 5.18 8.39
C PHE A 332 2.51 6.38 8.43
N PRO A 333 2.00 7.61 8.23
CA PRO A 333 2.82 8.80 8.22
C PRO A 333 3.43 9.08 9.61
N ALA A 334 4.62 9.70 9.65
CA ALA A 334 5.31 10.07 10.88
C ALA A 334 4.55 11.14 11.69
N THR A 335 3.74 11.96 11.02
CA THR A 335 2.83 12.95 11.62
C THR A 335 1.39 12.48 11.45
N TRP A 336 0.54 12.76 12.45
CA TRP A 336 -0.85 12.34 12.42
C TRP A 336 -1.60 13.01 11.26
N ASP A 337 -2.19 12.19 10.39
CA ASP A 337 -3.02 12.60 9.26
C ASP A 337 -4.29 11.74 9.22
N TRP A 338 -5.45 12.37 9.43
CA TRP A 338 -6.73 11.67 9.44
C TRP A 338 -7.11 11.05 8.10
N HIS A 339 -6.80 11.71 6.99
CA HIS A 339 -7.07 11.17 5.65
C HIS A 339 -6.28 9.89 5.43
N GLN A 340 -4.96 9.93 5.68
CA GLN A 340 -4.08 8.79 5.53
C GLN A 340 -4.43 7.66 6.51
N PHE A 341 -4.78 7.99 7.75
CA PHE A 341 -5.21 7.01 8.74
C PHE A 341 -6.43 6.20 8.26
N TRP A 342 -7.49 6.88 7.80
CA TRP A 342 -8.69 6.21 7.31
C TRP A 342 -8.44 5.45 6.01
N TYR A 343 -7.60 6.01 5.12
CA TYR A 343 -7.21 5.33 3.88
C TYR A 343 -6.48 4.01 4.18
N MET A 344 -5.52 4.00 5.10
CA MET A 344 -4.81 2.79 5.52
C MET A 344 -5.73 1.81 6.24
N THR A 345 -6.66 2.30 7.06
CA THR A 345 -7.66 1.46 7.73
C THR A 345 -8.54 0.73 6.72
N ALA A 346 -9.03 1.43 5.70
CA ALA A 346 -9.81 0.82 4.61
C ALA A 346 -8.97 -0.20 3.81
N PHE A 347 -7.73 0.15 3.50
CA PHE A 347 -6.79 -0.72 2.80
C PHE A 347 -6.52 -2.02 3.58
N LEU A 348 -6.18 -1.91 4.86
CA LEU A 348 -5.96 -3.08 5.72
C LEU A 348 -7.23 -3.93 5.87
N SER A 349 -8.41 -3.31 5.97
CA SER A 349 -9.67 -4.02 6.05
C SER A 349 -9.97 -4.85 4.79
N ILE A 350 -9.65 -4.30 3.60
CA ILE A 350 -9.80 -5.02 2.32
C ILE A 350 -8.79 -6.18 2.21
N ILE A 351 -7.55 -5.96 2.64
CA ILE A 351 -6.52 -7.01 2.65
C ILE A 351 -6.94 -8.14 3.59
N LEU A 352 -7.40 -7.81 4.81
CA LEU A 352 -7.89 -8.81 5.77
C LEU A 352 -9.08 -9.59 5.22
N ALA A 353 -10.02 -8.94 4.54
CA ALA A 353 -11.12 -9.62 3.90
C ALA A 353 -10.62 -10.61 2.83
N PHE A 354 -9.68 -10.19 1.99
CA PHE A 354 -9.11 -11.04 0.95
C PHE A 354 -8.28 -12.19 1.52
N MET A 355 -7.38 -11.91 2.47
CA MET A 355 -6.54 -12.95 3.06
C MET A 355 -7.37 -14.01 3.78
N ASN A 356 -8.41 -13.59 4.51
CA ASN A 356 -9.29 -14.50 5.24
C ASN A 356 -10.18 -15.36 4.33
N ILE A 357 -10.47 -14.94 3.08
CA ILE A 357 -11.23 -15.77 2.14
C ILE A 357 -10.37 -16.82 1.42
N LEU A 358 -9.03 -16.72 1.49
CA LEU A 358 -8.15 -17.69 0.87
C LEU A 358 -8.38 -19.10 1.47
N PRO A 359 -8.34 -20.17 0.65
CA PRO A 359 -8.60 -21.53 1.11
C PRO A 359 -7.40 -22.12 1.86
N ILE A 360 -6.89 -21.37 2.84
CA ILE A 360 -5.76 -21.77 3.69
C ILE A 360 -6.34 -22.25 5.01
N PRO A 361 -6.13 -23.52 5.42
CA PRO A 361 -6.49 -23.96 6.76
C PRO A 361 -5.85 -23.06 7.82
N ALA A 362 -6.54 -22.85 8.93
CA ALA A 362 -6.26 -21.85 9.98
C ALA A 362 -6.73 -20.39 9.65
N LEU A 363 -7.22 -20.12 8.45
CA LEU A 363 -8.00 -18.92 8.13
C LEU A 363 -9.47 -19.28 7.95
N ASP A 364 -10.36 -18.27 8.01
CA ASP A 364 -11.81 -18.47 7.81
C ASP A 364 -12.13 -19.16 6.48
N GLY A 365 -11.38 -18.85 5.42
CA GLY A 365 -11.50 -19.46 4.10
C GLY A 365 -11.22 -20.97 4.07
N GLY A 366 -10.36 -21.47 4.95
CA GLY A 366 -10.15 -22.91 5.14
C GLY A 366 -11.40 -23.58 5.69
N HIS A 367 -12.04 -22.98 6.68
CA HIS A 367 -13.33 -23.46 7.20
C HIS A 367 -14.44 -23.36 6.16
N VAL A 368 -14.49 -22.28 5.41
CA VAL A 368 -15.43 -22.11 4.27
C VAL A 368 -15.24 -23.24 3.26
N LEU A 369 -13.99 -23.59 2.90
CA LEU A 369 -13.71 -24.70 1.99
C LEU A 369 -14.25 -26.04 2.52
N PHE A 370 -14.04 -26.35 3.79
CA PHE A 370 -14.55 -27.58 4.40
C PHE A 370 -16.08 -27.61 4.44
N LEU A 371 -16.73 -26.47 4.70
CA LEU A 371 -18.19 -26.36 4.70
C LEU A 371 -18.77 -26.48 3.28
N ILE A 372 -18.13 -25.92 2.27
CA ILE A 372 -18.50 -26.10 0.86
C ILE A 372 -18.39 -27.59 0.47
N TYR A 373 -17.30 -28.25 0.86
CA TYR A 373 -17.15 -29.69 0.65
C TYR A 373 -18.29 -30.47 1.31
N GLU A 374 -18.64 -30.14 2.57
CA GLU A 374 -19.74 -30.81 3.30
C GLU A 374 -21.09 -30.63 2.59
N ILE A 375 -21.35 -29.44 2.04
CA ILE A 375 -22.60 -29.16 1.29
C ILE A 375 -22.64 -29.95 -0.02
N VAL A 376 -21.54 -29.96 -0.78
CA VAL A 376 -21.47 -30.58 -2.11
C VAL A 376 -21.42 -32.11 -1.99
N ALA A 377 -20.52 -32.62 -1.15
CA ALA A 377 -20.32 -34.06 -0.96
C ALA A 377 -21.38 -34.72 -0.06
N ARG A 378 -22.21 -33.90 0.62
CA ARG A 378 -23.19 -34.33 1.64
C ARG A 378 -22.58 -35.22 2.73
N ARG A 379 -21.28 -35.00 2.97
CA ARG A 379 -20.49 -35.78 3.92
C ARG A 379 -19.52 -34.85 4.64
N LYS A 380 -19.54 -34.90 5.98
CA LYS A 380 -18.62 -34.11 6.82
C LYS A 380 -17.19 -34.67 6.72
N PRO A 381 -16.16 -33.84 6.54
CA PRO A 381 -14.77 -34.25 6.70
C PRO A 381 -14.53 -34.83 8.09
N SER A 382 -13.56 -35.76 8.24
CA SER A 382 -13.25 -36.29 9.55
C SER A 382 -12.58 -35.24 10.44
N ASP A 383 -12.91 -35.24 11.73
CA ASP A 383 -12.37 -34.27 12.69
C ASP A 383 -10.83 -34.32 12.73
N LYS A 384 -10.24 -35.54 12.65
CA LYS A 384 -8.78 -35.73 12.57
C LYS A 384 -8.15 -35.11 11.31
N PHE A 385 -8.86 -35.10 10.19
CA PHE A 385 -8.37 -34.48 8.96
C PHE A 385 -8.41 -32.95 9.11
N MET A 386 -9.50 -32.39 9.62
CA MET A 386 -9.64 -30.96 9.84
C MET A 386 -8.57 -30.43 10.81
N GLU A 387 -8.36 -31.15 11.94
CA GLU A 387 -7.34 -30.81 12.95
C GLU A 387 -5.92 -30.80 12.33
N ARG A 388 -5.56 -31.83 11.57
CA ARG A 388 -4.24 -31.89 10.91
C ARG A 388 -4.08 -30.79 9.85
N ALA A 389 -5.10 -30.54 9.04
CA ALA A 389 -5.07 -29.48 8.04
C ALA A 389 -4.89 -28.12 8.72
N GLN A 390 -5.59 -27.87 9.82
CA GLN A 390 -5.47 -26.64 10.60
C GLN A 390 -4.09 -26.46 11.22
N MET A 391 -3.49 -27.54 11.78
CA MET A 391 -2.11 -27.49 12.25
C MET A 391 -1.13 -27.14 11.14
N VAL A 392 -1.24 -27.77 9.97
CA VAL A 392 -0.37 -27.48 8.82
C VAL A 392 -0.52 -26.01 8.38
N GLY A 393 -1.77 -25.52 8.27
CA GLY A 393 -2.05 -24.12 7.94
C GLY A 393 -1.44 -23.15 8.96
N MET A 394 -1.59 -23.43 10.25
CA MET A 394 -1.03 -22.63 11.33
C MET A 394 0.51 -22.57 11.26
N PHE A 395 1.19 -23.71 11.05
CA PHE A 395 2.65 -23.73 10.90
C PHE A 395 3.12 -22.98 9.65
N LEU A 396 2.36 -23.06 8.56
CA LEU A 396 2.65 -22.31 7.33
C LEU A 396 2.53 -20.80 7.58
N LEU A 397 1.44 -20.35 8.19
CA LEU A 397 1.21 -18.93 8.51
C LEU A 397 2.26 -18.40 9.49
N PHE A 398 2.59 -19.19 10.52
CA PHE A 398 3.61 -18.82 11.50
C PHE A 398 5.00 -18.72 10.84
N GLY A 399 5.35 -19.67 9.97
CA GLY A 399 6.60 -19.63 9.20
C GLY A 399 6.67 -18.41 8.30
N LEU A 400 5.57 -18.04 7.64
CA LEU A 400 5.48 -16.85 6.80
C LEU A 400 5.58 -15.57 7.63
N LEU A 401 4.96 -15.52 8.82
CA LEU A 401 5.08 -14.40 9.74
C LEU A 401 6.52 -14.22 10.22
N LEU A 402 7.20 -15.30 10.59
CA LEU A 402 8.62 -15.25 10.99
C LEU A 402 9.49 -14.74 9.83
N TRP A 403 9.26 -15.25 8.61
CA TRP A 403 9.98 -14.82 7.41
C TRP A 403 9.79 -13.33 7.14
N ALA A 404 8.55 -12.83 7.19
CA ALA A 404 8.23 -11.43 6.95
C ALA A 404 8.88 -10.51 7.99
N ASN A 405 8.81 -10.86 9.28
CA ASN A 405 9.48 -10.07 10.33
C ASN A 405 11.01 -10.15 10.25
N PHE A 406 11.57 -11.28 9.81
CA PHE A 406 13.00 -11.39 9.56
C PHE A 406 13.45 -10.48 8.41
N ASN A 407 12.67 -10.41 7.33
CA ASN A 407 12.92 -9.45 6.25
C ASN A 407 12.87 -7.99 6.76
N ASP A 408 11.92 -7.66 7.64
CA ASP A 408 11.85 -6.32 8.25
C ASP A 408 13.12 -6.02 9.06
N ILE A 409 13.58 -6.95 9.87
CA ILE A 409 14.82 -6.79 10.64
C ILE A 409 16.00 -6.52 9.71
N LEU A 410 16.15 -7.30 8.64
CA LEU A 410 17.22 -7.08 7.66
C LEU A 410 17.11 -5.70 7.00
N ARG A 411 15.90 -5.25 6.66
CA ARG A 411 15.65 -3.98 5.97
C ARG A 411 15.86 -2.75 6.84
N PHE A 412 15.52 -2.83 8.14
CA PHE A 412 15.56 -1.67 9.04
C PHE A 412 16.85 -1.58 9.86
N LEU A 413 17.64 -2.65 9.94
CA LEU A 413 18.89 -2.68 10.69
C LEU A 413 20.14 -2.70 9.81
N PHE A 414 20.03 -3.18 8.58
CA PHE A 414 21.13 -3.30 7.61
C PHE A 414 20.74 -2.66 6.27
#